data_d6003fd272c21aab72a9a23b9f702c52
#
_entry.id   d6003fd272c21aab72a9a23b9f702c52
#
_cell.length_a   1.000
_cell.length_b   1.000
_cell.length_c   1.000
_cell.angle_alpha   90.00
_cell.angle_beta   90.00
_cell.angle_gamma   90.00
#
_symmetry.space_group_name_H-M   'P 1'
#
loop_
_entity.id
_entity.type
_entity.pdbx_description
1 polymer ?
#
loop_
_entity_poly.entity_id
_entity_poly.type
_entity_poly.pdbx_seq_one_letter_code
_entity_poly.pdbx_strand_id
1 'polypeptide(L)'
;MRSVDQQLALVTQAAVSPEPVRIAIADAMGLMCAEEVQAAKALPGFAQAAIDGYAVRAVDVGGERSLHHQQRRRGEGDGDAARNNGDTQERSSRQHAAAPQKSLPVVGEVPAGSQQPLRLQPKQAVRVHTGAPLPTLADAVLPLEWSDRGQKRVMPTRPVRSGAFVRRAGDDIQPGDVAVTPGSVLGPAHIGLLAGVG
;
A
#
# COMPACT_ATOMS: atom_id res chain seq x y z
N MET A 1 34.15 -29.35 38.23
CA MET A 1 33.19 -28.28 37.94
C MET A 1 32.78 -28.39 36.47
N ARG A 2 31.51 -28.30 36.13
CA ARG A 2 31.06 -28.22 34.73
C ARG A 2 31.31 -26.82 34.19
N SER A 3 31.70 -26.71 32.93
CA SER A 3 31.72 -25.41 32.25
C SER A 3 30.29 -24.91 31.93
N VAL A 4 30.15 -23.62 31.66
CA VAL A 4 28.84 -23.02 31.26
C VAL A 4 28.32 -23.73 30.02
N ASP A 5 29.18 -24.01 29.03
CA ASP A 5 28.80 -24.66 27.78
C ASP A 5 28.29 -26.09 27.99
N GLN A 6 28.99 -26.84 28.90
CA GLN A 6 28.54 -28.19 29.27
C GLN A 6 27.18 -28.18 29.98
N GLN A 7 26.94 -27.19 30.84
CA GLN A 7 25.67 -27.07 31.52
C GLN A 7 24.55 -26.65 30.54
N LEU A 8 24.83 -25.72 29.64
CA LEU A 8 23.90 -25.30 28.59
C LEU A 8 23.50 -26.46 27.69
N ALA A 9 24.50 -27.25 27.24
CA ALA A 9 24.24 -28.44 26.41
C ALA A 9 23.30 -29.44 27.11
N LEU A 10 23.50 -29.68 28.41
CA LEU A 10 22.66 -30.59 29.20
C LEU A 10 21.24 -30.05 29.37
N VAL A 11 21.08 -28.74 29.61
CA VAL A 11 19.78 -28.13 29.73
C VAL A 11 19.04 -28.20 28.38
N THR A 12 19.72 -27.87 27.28
CA THR A 12 19.15 -27.95 25.94
C THR A 12 18.75 -29.39 25.56
N GLN A 13 19.59 -30.39 25.95
CA GLN A 13 19.27 -31.79 25.70
C GLN A 13 18.09 -32.29 26.54
N ALA A 14 17.90 -31.75 27.74
CA ALA A 14 16.80 -32.09 28.63
C ALA A 14 15.51 -31.30 28.33
N ALA A 15 15.60 -30.25 27.51
CA ALA A 15 14.44 -29.45 27.13
C ALA A 15 13.47 -30.27 26.31
N VAL A 16 12.20 -30.25 26.72
CA VAL A 16 11.11 -30.88 25.98
C VAL A 16 10.58 -29.87 24.96
N SER A 17 10.66 -30.21 23.68
CA SER A 17 9.95 -29.46 22.65
C SER A 17 8.46 -29.82 22.70
N PRO A 18 7.55 -28.88 22.96
CA PRO A 18 6.12 -29.16 22.92
C PRO A 18 5.70 -29.53 21.49
N GLU A 19 4.76 -30.45 21.36
CA GLU A 19 4.18 -30.77 20.06
C GLU A 19 3.31 -29.62 19.56
N PRO A 20 3.42 -29.24 18.26
CA PRO A 20 2.59 -28.20 17.68
C PRO A 20 1.11 -28.64 17.63
N VAL A 21 0.23 -27.73 17.99
CA VAL A 21 -1.22 -27.95 17.97
C VAL A 21 -1.91 -26.93 17.05
N ARG A 22 -2.96 -27.34 16.37
CA ARG A 22 -3.80 -26.43 15.57
C ARG A 22 -4.91 -25.90 16.43
N ILE A 23 -5.01 -24.57 16.50
CA ILE A 23 -6.05 -23.87 17.24
C ILE A 23 -6.66 -22.74 16.40
N ALA A 24 -7.83 -22.26 16.83
CA ALA A 24 -8.42 -21.08 16.21
C ALA A 24 -7.58 -19.83 16.49
N ILE A 25 -7.52 -18.91 15.54
CA ILE A 25 -6.80 -17.61 15.68
C ILE A 25 -7.23 -16.86 16.94
N ALA A 26 -8.53 -16.90 17.29
CA ALA A 26 -9.06 -16.22 18.48
C ALA A 26 -8.40 -16.69 19.80
N ASP A 27 -7.96 -17.95 19.84
CA ASP A 27 -7.37 -18.58 21.01
C ASP A 27 -5.83 -18.60 20.98
N ALA A 28 -5.24 -18.06 19.90
CA ALA A 28 -3.79 -18.13 19.67
C ALA A 28 -3.00 -17.04 20.38
N MET A 29 -3.65 -16.05 20.98
CA MET A 29 -2.96 -14.94 21.64
C MET A 29 -2.07 -15.43 22.81
N GLY A 30 -0.82 -14.98 22.82
CA GLY A 30 0.16 -15.35 23.85
C GLY A 30 0.86 -16.69 23.59
N LEU A 31 0.43 -17.47 22.59
CA LEU A 31 1.09 -18.71 22.21
C LEU A 31 2.25 -18.45 21.25
N MET A 32 3.15 -19.42 21.15
CA MET A 32 4.28 -19.38 20.23
C MET A 32 3.89 -20.02 18.90
N CYS A 33 4.18 -19.33 17.79
CA CYS A 33 3.98 -19.88 16.46
C CYS A 33 4.97 -21.01 16.20
N ALA A 34 4.46 -22.19 15.82
CA ALA A 34 5.29 -23.39 15.61
C ALA A 34 5.88 -23.46 14.20
N GLU A 35 5.25 -22.83 13.21
CA GLU A 35 5.64 -22.90 11.80
C GLU A 35 5.65 -21.51 11.14
N GLU A 36 6.29 -21.40 9.98
CA GLU A 36 6.21 -20.20 9.17
C GLU A 36 4.82 -20.08 8.57
N VAL A 37 4.19 -18.92 8.75
CA VAL A 37 2.88 -18.63 8.18
C VAL A 37 3.05 -17.62 7.04
N GLN A 38 2.67 -18.02 5.83
CA GLN A 38 2.68 -17.17 4.66
C GLN A 38 1.28 -16.58 4.42
N ALA A 39 1.25 -15.34 3.94
CA ALA A 39 0.01 -14.66 3.58
C ALA A 39 -0.66 -15.36 2.39
N ALA A 40 -1.93 -15.71 2.52
CA ALA A 40 -2.74 -16.25 1.42
C ALA A 40 -3.40 -15.13 0.60
N LYS A 41 -3.57 -13.95 1.21
CA LYS A 41 -4.23 -12.78 0.61
C LYS A 41 -3.39 -11.54 0.75
N ALA A 42 -3.55 -10.62 -0.21
CA ALA A 42 -2.94 -9.30 -0.16
C ALA A 42 -3.61 -8.41 0.89
N LEU A 43 -2.83 -7.51 1.53
CA LEU A 43 -3.33 -6.39 2.30
C LEU A 43 -2.71 -5.07 1.78
N PRO A 44 -3.56 -4.05 1.51
CA PRO A 44 -5.02 -4.18 1.35
C PRO A 44 -5.38 -5.09 0.18
N GLY A 45 -6.59 -5.68 0.17
CA GLY A 45 -7.04 -6.61 -0.87
C GLY A 45 -7.41 -5.92 -2.21
N PHE A 46 -7.49 -4.59 -2.23
CA PHE A 46 -7.86 -3.78 -3.39
C PHE A 46 -7.24 -2.39 -3.31
N ALA A 47 -7.19 -1.67 -4.44
CA ALA A 47 -6.74 -0.29 -4.45
C ALA A 47 -7.75 0.60 -3.73
N GLN A 48 -7.27 1.41 -2.77
CA GLN A 48 -8.10 2.24 -1.92
C GLN A 48 -7.52 3.65 -1.76
N ALA A 49 -8.40 4.60 -1.42
CA ALA A 49 -8.00 5.96 -1.10
C ALA A 49 -7.17 6.00 0.20
N ALA A 50 -5.99 6.62 0.14
CA ALA A 50 -5.14 6.79 1.32
C ALA A 50 -5.62 7.94 2.23
N ILE A 51 -6.40 8.87 1.69
CA ILE A 51 -6.92 10.07 2.35
C ILE A 51 -8.32 10.42 1.84
N ASP A 52 -9.02 11.28 2.56
CA ASP A 52 -10.27 11.87 2.09
C ASP A 52 -10.01 12.82 0.92
N GLY A 53 -10.85 12.74 -0.11
CA GLY A 53 -10.66 13.54 -1.32
C GLY A 53 -11.59 13.16 -2.45
N TYR A 54 -11.10 13.33 -3.66
CA TYR A 54 -11.82 13.00 -4.89
C TYR A 54 -10.97 12.03 -5.73
N ALA A 55 -11.52 10.86 -6.00
CA ALA A 55 -10.95 9.95 -6.99
C ALA A 55 -11.08 10.58 -8.37
N VAL A 56 -9.96 10.70 -9.06
CA VAL A 56 -9.84 11.36 -10.36
C VAL A 56 -8.91 10.58 -11.27
N ARG A 57 -8.92 10.92 -12.54
CA ARG A 57 -7.81 10.58 -13.45
C ARG A 57 -6.79 11.72 -13.40
N ALA A 58 -5.56 11.42 -13.09
CA ALA A 58 -4.48 12.42 -12.96
C ALA A 58 -4.40 13.36 -14.16
N VAL A 59 -4.59 12.82 -15.37
CA VAL A 59 -4.59 13.60 -16.62
C VAL A 59 -5.69 14.65 -16.71
N ASP A 60 -6.80 14.47 -16.00
CA ASP A 60 -7.93 15.40 -16.02
C ASP A 60 -7.73 16.59 -15.06
N VAL A 61 -6.74 16.49 -14.16
CA VAL A 61 -6.39 17.51 -13.17
C VAL A 61 -4.96 18.06 -13.36
N GLY A 62 -4.41 17.95 -14.58
CA GLY A 62 -3.11 18.50 -14.94
C GLY A 62 -1.92 17.67 -14.45
N GLY A 63 -2.15 16.44 -13.98
CA GLY A 63 -1.11 15.50 -13.60
C GLY A 63 -0.55 14.72 -14.79
N GLU A 64 0.69 14.32 -14.70
CA GLU A 64 1.33 13.44 -15.68
C GLU A 64 0.97 11.98 -15.39
N ARG A 65 0.84 11.15 -16.46
CA ARG A 65 0.75 9.71 -16.30
C ARG A 65 2.09 9.15 -15.83
N SER A 66 2.09 8.38 -14.75
CA SER A 66 3.29 7.66 -14.34
C SER A 66 3.61 6.57 -15.39
N LEU A 67 4.73 6.70 -16.08
CA LEU A 67 5.22 5.71 -17.04
C LEU A 67 5.91 4.51 -16.35
N HIS A 68 5.88 4.41 -15.02
CA HIS A 68 6.68 3.45 -14.26
C HIS A 68 6.12 2.02 -14.16
N HIS A 69 5.14 1.62 -14.97
CA HIS A 69 4.60 0.23 -14.88
C HIS A 69 5.25 -0.78 -15.81
N GLN A 70 6.28 -0.43 -16.60
CA GLN A 70 6.90 -1.36 -17.56
C GLN A 70 8.37 -1.73 -17.29
N GLN A 71 9.05 -1.20 -16.28
CA GLN A 71 10.49 -1.44 -16.09
C GLN A 71 10.88 -2.46 -15.03
N ARG A 72 9.97 -3.10 -14.31
CA ARG A 72 10.32 -4.16 -13.35
C ARG A 72 10.43 -5.58 -13.97
N ARG A 73 10.37 -5.73 -15.29
CA ARG A 73 10.52 -7.04 -15.98
C ARG A 73 11.72 -7.16 -16.90
N ARG A 74 12.68 -6.22 -16.89
CA ARG A 74 13.94 -6.38 -17.62
C ARG A 74 15.06 -5.73 -16.85
N GLY A 75 15.95 -6.55 -16.30
CA GLY A 75 17.23 -6.06 -15.83
C GLY A 75 17.86 -6.84 -14.70
N GLU A 76 18.00 -8.14 -14.82
CA GLU A 76 19.22 -8.79 -14.38
C GLU A 76 20.12 -8.86 -15.60
N GLY A 77 21.25 -8.17 -15.54
CA GLY A 77 22.24 -8.17 -16.61
C GLY A 77 23.29 -7.10 -16.36
N ASP A 78 24.43 -7.54 -15.91
CA ASP A 78 25.73 -6.92 -15.71
C ASP A 78 26.09 -5.67 -16.51
N GLY A 79 26.95 -4.85 -15.88
CA GLY A 79 27.92 -4.07 -16.68
C GLY A 79 28.24 -2.69 -16.18
N ASP A 80 29.36 -2.59 -15.47
CA ASP A 80 30.23 -1.44 -15.24
C ASP A 80 30.14 -0.29 -16.28
N ALA A 81 30.17 0.94 -15.82
CA ALA A 81 31.18 1.93 -16.17
C ALA A 81 30.84 3.38 -15.73
N ALA A 82 31.76 3.88 -15.04
CA ALA A 82 32.10 5.18 -14.52
C ALA A 82 31.81 6.43 -15.39
N ARG A 83 31.61 7.54 -14.61
CA ARG A 83 32.02 8.95 -14.88
C ARG A 83 31.25 9.74 -15.94
N ASN A 84 30.50 10.74 -15.53
CA ASN A 84 30.98 12.11 -15.69
C ASN A 84 30.18 13.13 -14.86
N ASN A 85 30.93 14.08 -14.33
CA ASN A 85 30.55 15.24 -13.54
C ASN A 85 29.79 16.30 -14.34
N GLY A 86 29.02 17.10 -13.62
CA GLY A 86 28.93 18.54 -13.84
C GLY A 86 27.69 19.01 -14.61
N ASP A 87 27.06 19.99 -14.01
CA ASP A 87 26.17 20.97 -14.63
C ASP A 87 24.79 20.49 -15.14
N THR A 88 23.88 20.24 -14.21
CA THR A 88 22.45 20.38 -14.53
C THR A 88 21.59 20.79 -13.31
N GLN A 89 22.12 21.68 -12.47
CA GLN A 89 21.36 22.15 -11.28
C GLN A 89 20.60 23.47 -11.49
N GLU A 90 20.59 24.03 -12.69
CA GLU A 90 19.95 25.34 -12.95
C GLU A 90 18.81 25.34 -13.98
N ARG A 91 18.27 24.21 -14.38
CA ARG A 91 17.15 24.17 -15.33
C ARG A 91 15.80 23.69 -14.76
N SER A 92 15.69 23.50 -13.45
CA SER A 92 14.46 22.99 -12.82
C SER A 92 13.51 24.09 -12.29
N SER A 93 13.79 25.37 -12.50
CA SER A 93 12.95 26.47 -12.04
C SER A 93 12.09 27.13 -13.12
N ARG A 94 11.85 26.46 -14.25
CA ARG A 94 10.76 26.89 -15.13
C ARG A 94 9.46 26.46 -14.48
N GLN A 95 8.86 27.40 -13.73
CA GLN A 95 7.48 27.38 -13.29
C GLN A 95 6.61 26.96 -14.49
N HIS A 96 6.15 25.71 -14.48
CA HIS A 96 5.05 25.33 -15.34
C HIS A 96 3.85 26.16 -14.88
N ALA A 97 3.53 27.21 -15.61
CA ALA A 97 2.28 27.92 -15.47
C ALA A 97 1.19 26.85 -15.61
N ALA A 98 0.52 26.53 -14.49
CA ALA A 98 -0.51 25.52 -14.45
C ALA A 98 -1.59 25.94 -15.46
N ALA A 99 -1.83 25.11 -16.48
CA ALA A 99 -2.95 25.28 -17.36
C ALA A 99 -4.22 25.47 -16.52
N PRO A 100 -5.18 26.35 -16.92
CA PRO A 100 -6.34 26.63 -16.13
C PRO A 100 -7.06 25.32 -15.82
N GLN A 101 -7.10 24.96 -14.55
CA GLN A 101 -7.67 23.69 -14.10
C GLN A 101 -9.19 23.78 -14.28
N LYS A 102 -9.73 22.85 -15.06
CA LYS A 102 -11.17 22.80 -15.33
C LYS A 102 -11.88 22.14 -14.17
N SER A 103 -13.02 22.71 -13.74
CA SER A 103 -13.83 22.08 -12.71
C SER A 103 -14.43 20.77 -13.24
N LEU A 104 -14.41 19.74 -12.40
CA LEU A 104 -14.93 18.40 -12.70
C LEU A 104 -16.29 18.20 -12.03
N PRO A 105 -17.31 17.63 -12.69
CA PRO A 105 -18.52 17.21 -12.01
C PRO A 105 -18.21 16.08 -11.03
N VAL A 106 -18.74 16.17 -9.81
CA VAL A 106 -18.73 15.10 -8.81
C VAL A 106 -19.94 14.23 -9.03
N VAL A 107 -19.73 12.99 -9.47
CA VAL A 107 -20.80 12.09 -9.94
C VAL A 107 -21.23 11.05 -8.90
N GLY A 108 -20.66 11.08 -7.71
CA GLY A 108 -21.01 10.17 -6.63
C GLY A 108 -20.04 10.28 -5.47
N GLU A 109 -20.30 9.46 -4.46
CA GLU A 109 -19.49 9.33 -3.24
C GLU A 109 -19.31 7.86 -2.91
N VAL A 110 -18.09 7.47 -2.48
CA VAL A 110 -17.75 6.11 -2.09
C VAL A 110 -17.20 6.15 -0.66
N PRO A 111 -17.95 5.67 0.33
CA PRO A 111 -17.45 5.53 1.69
C PRO A 111 -16.55 4.30 1.84
N ALA A 112 -15.76 4.26 2.91
CA ALA A 112 -15.03 3.07 3.31
C ALA A 112 -15.98 1.88 3.50
N GLY A 113 -15.53 0.68 3.09
CA GLY A 113 -16.34 -0.54 3.17
C GLY A 113 -17.41 -0.68 2.08
N SER A 114 -17.51 0.27 1.14
CA SER A 114 -18.40 0.14 -0.01
C SER A 114 -18.03 -1.09 -0.86
N GLN A 115 -19.05 -1.86 -1.24
CA GLN A 115 -18.89 -3.01 -2.14
C GLN A 115 -19.43 -2.70 -3.56
N GLN A 116 -19.91 -1.49 -3.79
CA GLN A 116 -20.45 -1.09 -5.09
C GLN A 116 -19.34 -0.52 -5.96
N PRO A 117 -19.00 -1.18 -7.08
CA PRO A 117 -18.00 -0.65 -7.99
C PRO A 117 -18.57 0.56 -8.72
N LEU A 118 -17.94 1.72 -8.56
CA LEU A 118 -18.18 2.88 -9.40
C LEU A 118 -17.15 2.92 -10.53
N ARG A 119 -17.61 3.34 -11.71
CA ARG A 119 -16.74 3.57 -12.85
C ARG A 119 -16.65 5.06 -13.15
N LEU A 120 -15.44 5.59 -13.02
CA LEU A 120 -15.17 6.98 -13.35
C LEU A 120 -15.12 7.17 -14.88
N GLN A 121 -15.84 8.17 -15.40
CA GLN A 121 -15.67 8.60 -16.78
C GLN A 121 -14.59 9.70 -16.89
N PRO A 122 -14.03 9.92 -18.08
CA PRO A 122 -13.12 11.05 -18.30
C PRO A 122 -13.76 12.39 -17.87
N LYS A 123 -12.94 13.24 -17.25
CA LYS A 123 -13.31 14.57 -16.76
C LYS A 123 -14.43 14.57 -15.69
N GLN A 124 -14.49 13.50 -14.91
CA GLN A 124 -15.35 13.38 -13.73
C GLN A 124 -14.52 13.20 -12.47
N ALA A 125 -15.14 13.40 -11.32
CA ALA A 125 -14.60 13.11 -10.02
C ALA A 125 -15.64 12.33 -9.18
N VAL A 126 -15.17 11.49 -8.27
CA VAL A 126 -16.00 10.80 -7.28
C VAL A 126 -15.44 11.12 -5.90
N ARG A 127 -16.26 11.60 -4.99
CA ARG A 127 -15.83 11.82 -3.62
C ARG A 127 -15.51 10.48 -2.97
N VAL A 128 -14.37 10.39 -2.28
CA VAL A 128 -13.91 9.17 -1.61
C VAL A 128 -13.46 9.49 -0.19
N HIS A 129 -13.71 8.55 0.71
CA HIS A 129 -13.20 8.58 2.08
C HIS A 129 -11.98 7.68 2.22
N THR A 130 -11.15 7.97 3.20
CA THR A 130 -9.98 7.12 3.55
C THR A 130 -10.40 5.67 3.69
N GLY A 131 -9.71 4.75 3.02
CA GLY A 131 -10.05 3.32 2.98
C GLY A 131 -11.14 2.93 1.99
N ALA A 132 -11.76 3.88 1.30
CA ALA A 132 -12.76 3.59 0.26
C ALA A 132 -12.12 2.91 -0.96
N PRO A 133 -12.77 1.92 -1.58
CA PRO A 133 -12.30 1.34 -2.83
C PRO A 133 -12.23 2.40 -3.92
N LEU A 134 -11.14 2.36 -4.68
CA LEU A 134 -10.95 3.33 -5.75
C LEU A 134 -11.87 3.00 -6.93
N PRO A 135 -12.68 3.97 -7.44
CA PRO A 135 -13.49 3.76 -8.63
C PRO A 135 -12.64 3.28 -9.82
N THR A 136 -13.18 2.37 -10.63
CA THR A 136 -12.51 1.88 -11.84
C THR A 136 -12.17 3.06 -12.74
N LEU A 137 -10.95 3.07 -13.31
CA LEU A 137 -10.35 4.13 -14.13
C LEU A 137 -9.91 5.38 -13.35
N ALA A 138 -10.16 5.51 -12.07
CA ALA A 138 -9.45 6.46 -11.24
C ALA A 138 -8.02 5.95 -11.01
N ASP A 139 -7.04 6.84 -11.06
CA ASP A 139 -5.63 6.50 -10.86
C ASP A 139 -4.95 7.41 -9.82
N ALA A 140 -5.69 8.33 -9.22
CA ALA A 140 -5.21 9.22 -8.17
C ALA A 140 -6.36 9.70 -7.28
N VAL A 141 -6.02 10.15 -6.07
CA VAL A 141 -6.94 10.90 -5.20
C VAL A 141 -6.45 12.34 -5.10
N LEU A 142 -7.34 13.28 -5.44
CA LEU A 142 -7.13 14.71 -5.21
C LEU A 142 -7.52 15.02 -3.77
N PRO A 143 -6.58 15.46 -2.89
CA PRO A 143 -6.90 15.80 -1.51
C PRO A 143 -7.96 16.91 -1.41
N LEU A 144 -8.77 16.91 -0.37
CA LEU A 144 -9.74 17.97 -0.13
C LEU A 144 -9.06 19.35 -0.04
N GLU A 145 -7.85 19.41 0.55
CA GLU A 145 -7.06 20.64 0.73
C GLU A 145 -6.51 21.19 -0.59
N TRP A 146 -6.48 20.36 -1.64
CA TRP A 146 -6.01 20.76 -2.98
C TRP A 146 -7.18 21.03 -3.92
N SER A 147 -8.35 21.36 -3.36
CA SER A 147 -9.58 21.63 -4.09
C SER A 147 -10.41 22.73 -3.40
N ASP A 148 -11.46 23.18 -4.07
CA ASP A 148 -12.48 24.06 -3.51
C ASP A 148 -13.53 23.30 -2.65
N ARG A 149 -13.33 21.99 -2.42
CA ARG A 149 -14.24 21.10 -1.67
C ARG A 149 -15.67 21.06 -2.20
N GLY A 150 -15.85 21.28 -3.50
CA GLY A 150 -17.16 21.36 -4.12
C GLY A 150 -17.91 20.02 -4.13
N GLN A 151 -19.20 20.04 -3.79
CA GLN A 151 -20.04 18.83 -3.71
C GLN A 151 -20.59 18.37 -5.05
N LYS A 152 -21.04 19.31 -5.89
CA LYS A 152 -21.56 19.01 -7.25
C LYS A 152 -20.49 19.08 -8.32
N ARG A 153 -19.55 19.97 -8.13
CA ARG A 153 -18.37 20.13 -8.98
C ARG A 153 -17.19 20.47 -8.10
N VAL A 154 -16.03 19.95 -8.43
CA VAL A 154 -14.78 20.23 -7.73
C VAL A 154 -13.81 20.93 -8.66
N MET A 155 -13.17 21.98 -8.15
CA MET A 155 -12.08 22.68 -8.84
C MET A 155 -10.76 22.32 -8.16
N PRO A 156 -9.86 21.61 -8.85
CA PRO A 156 -8.51 21.37 -8.35
C PRO A 156 -7.76 22.70 -8.20
N THR A 157 -7.00 22.88 -7.15
CA THR A 157 -6.06 24.00 -6.97
C THR A 157 -4.62 23.59 -7.26
N ARG A 158 -4.36 22.29 -7.29
CA ARG A 158 -3.04 21.69 -7.60
C ARG A 158 -3.24 20.41 -8.42
N PRO A 159 -2.28 20.06 -9.29
CA PRO A 159 -2.30 18.79 -9.99
C PRO A 159 -1.96 17.64 -9.04
N VAL A 160 -2.44 16.44 -9.35
CA VAL A 160 -2.01 15.19 -8.71
C VAL A 160 -1.41 14.27 -9.76
N ARG A 161 -0.38 13.51 -9.38
CA ARG A 161 0.24 12.50 -10.24
C ARG A 161 -0.52 11.19 -10.16
N SER A 162 -0.46 10.39 -11.20
CA SER A 162 -0.99 9.03 -11.20
C SER A 162 -0.36 8.21 -10.07
N GLY A 163 -1.18 7.51 -9.29
CA GLY A 163 -0.81 6.77 -8.09
C GLY A 163 -0.75 7.62 -6.82
N ALA A 164 -0.90 8.96 -6.90
CA ALA A 164 -0.86 9.81 -5.71
C ALA A 164 -2.04 9.54 -4.79
N PHE A 165 -1.74 9.37 -3.49
CA PHE A 165 -2.72 9.12 -2.42
C PHE A 165 -3.60 7.89 -2.67
N VAL A 166 -3.06 6.89 -3.36
CA VAL A 166 -3.68 5.58 -3.57
C VAL A 166 -2.85 4.53 -2.88
N ARG A 167 -3.46 3.73 -2.02
CA ARG A 167 -2.88 2.48 -1.51
C ARG A 167 -3.27 1.36 -2.46
N ARG A 168 -2.28 0.66 -2.97
CA ARG A 168 -2.49 -0.44 -3.92
C ARG A 168 -2.77 -1.74 -3.19
N ALA A 169 -3.41 -2.68 -3.86
CA ALA A 169 -3.49 -4.04 -3.35
C ALA A 169 -2.09 -4.59 -3.10
N GLY A 170 -1.87 -5.13 -1.90
CA GLY A 170 -0.60 -5.72 -1.50
C GLY A 170 0.51 -4.74 -1.09
N ASP A 171 0.19 -3.46 -0.87
CA ASP A 171 1.21 -2.49 -0.41
C ASP A 171 1.75 -2.83 0.99
N ASP A 172 1.00 -3.53 1.84
CA ASP A 172 1.43 -3.95 3.17
C ASP A 172 2.02 -5.36 3.16
N ILE A 173 1.34 -6.32 2.53
CA ILE A 173 1.78 -7.71 2.40
C ILE A 173 1.15 -8.34 1.16
N GLN A 174 1.92 -9.17 0.46
CA GLN A 174 1.48 -9.88 -0.74
C GLN A 174 1.30 -11.37 -0.48
N PRO A 175 0.51 -12.09 -1.28
CA PRO A 175 0.43 -13.53 -1.19
C PRO A 175 1.81 -14.18 -1.34
N GLY A 176 2.14 -15.09 -0.41
CA GLY A 176 3.45 -15.74 -0.34
C GLY A 176 4.47 -15.02 0.54
N ASP A 177 4.24 -13.78 0.96
CA ASP A 177 5.11 -13.12 1.94
C ASP A 177 4.95 -13.76 3.31
N VAL A 178 6.03 -13.79 4.09
CA VAL A 178 6.01 -14.33 5.45
C VAL A 178 5.25 -13.36 6.38
N ALA A 179 4.11 -13.83 6.90
CA ALA A 179 3.31 -13.08 7.86
C ALA A 179 3.80 -13.26 9.29
N VAL A 180 4.17 -14.49 9.68
CA VAL A 180 4.72 -14.82 11.02
C VAL A 180 5.79 -15.87 10.88
N THR A 181 6.90 -15.69 11.61
CA THR A 181 8.00 -16.66 11.67
C THR A 181 7.83 -17.64 12.83
N PRO A 182 8.40 -18.86 12.74
CA PRO A 182 8.44 -19.81 13.86
C PRO A 182 9.10 -19.19 15.10
N GLY A 183 8.60 -19.54 16.28
CA GLY A 183 9.09 -19.02 17.55
C GLY A 183 8.57 -17.64 17.94
N SER A 184 7.80 -16.96 17.08
CA SER A 184 7.17 -15.68 17.42
C SER A 184 6.05 -15.88 18.43
N VAL A 185 6.04 -15.08 19.49
CA VAL A 185 4.91 -15.03 20.43
C VAL A 185 3.80 -14.16 19.81
N LEU A 186 2.61 -14.75 19.66
CA LEU A 186 1.49 -14.13 18.97
C LEU A 186 0.84 -13.04 19.84
N GLY A 187 1.10 -11.78 19.53
CA GLY A 187 0.42 -10.63 20.13
C GLY A 187 -0.78 -10.16 19.31
N PRO A 188 -1.51 -9.09 19.77
CA PRO A 188 -2.70 -8.59 19.08
C PRO A 188 -2.47 -8.21 17.61
N ALA A 189 -1.30 -7.63 17.29
CA ALA A 189 -0.94 -7.27 15.92
C ALA A 189 -0.81 -8.52 15.01
N HIS A 190 -0.19 -9.60 15.52
CA HIS A 190 -0.10 -10.86 14.79
C HIS A 190 -1.48 -11.48 14.54
N ILE A 191 -2.37 -11.45 15.56
CA ILE A 191 -3.74 -11.95 15.43
C ILE A 191 -4.49 -11.16 14.35
N GLY A 192 -4.39 -9.82 14.36
CA GLY A 192 -5.00 -8.97 13.34
C GLY A 192 -4.46 -9.23 11.94
N LEU A 193 -3.13 -9.39 11.80
CA LEU A 193 -2.50 -9.72 10.53
C LEU A 193 -2.98 -11.08 10.00
N LEU A 194 -2.91 -12.13 10.83
CA LEU A 194 -3.33 -13.49 10.46
C LEU A 194 -4.80 -13.54 10.06
N ALA A 195 -5.68 -12.81 10.75
CA ALA A 195 -7.09 -12.70 10.37
C ALA A 195 -7.29 -12.01 9.02
N GLY A 196 -6.43 -11.07 8.67
CA GLY A 196 -6.50 -10.34 7.40
C GLY A 196 -5.96 -11.12 6.21
N VAL A 197 -4.88 -11.89 6.40
CA VAL A 197 -4.18 -12.59 5.30
C VAL A 197 -4.71 -14.00 4.99
N GLY A 198 -5.57 -14.56 5.82
CA GLY A 198 -6.29 -15.83 5.60
C GLY A 198 -5.70 -16.98 6.33
#